data_fa9517352fa687a4e6b109b66ee57cac
#
_entry.id   fa9517352fa687a4e6b109b66ee57cac
#
_cell.length_a   1.000
_cell.length_b   1.000
_cell.length_c   1.000
_cell.angle_alpha   90.00
_cell.angle_beta   90.00
_cell.angle_gamma   90.00
#
_symmetry.space_group_name_H-M   'P 1'
#
loop_
_entity.id
_entity.type
_entity.pdbx_description
1 polymer ?
#
loop_
_entity_poly.entity_id
_entity_poly.type
_entity_poly.pdbx_seq_one_letter_code
_entity_poly.pdbx_strand_id
1 'polypeptide(L)'
;MTSNAVRDPRRWWVLVVLCLSLLVLTVDGTVLNLAIPSLIEELGATPSDIQWILDAYVLVFAGLLLTAGSLSDRYGRRRFLVIGLAFFGGASLLAVLAAEPWQVIGARALMGVGGSILMPSTLSILMTVFEEDERRKAMAIWGSVAMLGVIAGPTLGGFLLEHYWWGSVFLLNIPIAALAIVAAFVLMPETRSAGRRIDPVGVVLSIVGLTSAVYVIIEREWNVALIAVAVVALAAFVVWERRAEHPMLPLQLFRNRNFSGASFSILLMSFGAGAVMLMLTQYLQFVLGYGELQAGLAMLPQAAAAVVFNGVGAALGKKVSNRVLISAGLLIMAVGFVVMALTTGYLPLMGGLVLMGAGAGLAGPSAYASLMGAIPLEHAGVGSALNDTVQQVGLAMSIAVLGSVLAGVYTAQMPLDAPAAARESIGVAEQVGLGEVADRAFTVAVHFGSWVGAGFSVAAALLALVVLRPAVPVAAPEPAKV
;
A
#
# COMPACT_ATOMS: atom_id res chain seq x y z
N MET A 1 -28.68 -17.13 -28.16
CA MET A 1 -29.62 -17.54 -27.10
C MET A 1 -29.22 -16.71 -25.86
N THR A 2 -29.88 -15.57 -25.65
CA THR A 2 -29.72 -14.74 -24.48
C THR A 2 -30.46 -15.41 -23.33
N SER A 3 -29.71 -16.08 -22.43
CA SER A 3 -30.31 -16.54 -21.20
C SER A 3 -30.64 -15.27 -20.39
N ASN A 4 -31.93 -15.02 -20.17
CA ASN A 4 -32.42 -14.13 -19.14
C ASN A 4 -32.04 -14.73 -17.78
N ALA A 5 -30.75 -14.60 -17.39
CA ALA A 5 -30.35 -14.88 -16.05
C ALA A 5 -31.08 -13.85 -15.16
N VAL A 6 -31.99 -14.34 -14.32
CA VAL A 6 -32.72 -13.49 -13.37
C VAL A 6 -31.66 -12.80 -12.48
N ARG A 7 -31.57 -11.50 -12.62
CA ARG A 7 -30.63 -10.68 -11.81
C ARG A 7 -30.90 -10.93 -10.32
N ASP A 8 -29.89 -11.35 -9.58
CA ASP A 8 -30.05 -11.54 -8.14
C ASP A 8 -30.41 -10.19 -7.48
N PRO A 9 -31.60 -10.07 -6.89
CA PRO A 9 -32.02 -8.81 -6.25
C PRO A 9 -31.11 -8.41 -5.09
N ARG A 10 -30.34 -9.34 -4.53
CA ARG A 10 -29.41 -9.12 -3.41
C ARG A 10 -28.04 -8.60 -3.84
N ARG A 11 -27.74 -8.47 -5.14
CA ARG A 11 -26.40 -8.10 -5.65
C ARG A 11 -25.84 -6.79 -5.07
N TRP A 12 -26.70 -5.80 -4.84
CA TRP A 12 -26.28 -4.55 -4.21
C TRP A 12 -25.91 -4.71 -2.72
N TRP A 13 -26.57 -5.62 -2.01
CA TRP A 13 -26.20 -5.96 -0.64
C TRP A 13 -24.88 -6.75 -0.60
N VAL A 14 -24.62 -7.59 -1.59
CA VAL A 14 -23.31 -8.22 -1.78
C VAL A 14 -22.24 -7.15 -1.96
N LEU A 15 -22.49 -6.10 -2.76
CA LEU A 15 -21.56 -4.99 -2.91
C LEU A 15 -21.26 -4.30 -1.58
N VAL A 16 -22.23 -4.11 -0.70
CA VAL A 16 -22.02 -3.54 0.64
C VAL A 16 -21.03 -4.41 1.44
N VAL A 17 -21.16 -5.74 1.40
CA VAL A 17 -20.22 -6.65 2.08
C VAL A 17 -18.81 -6.51 1.51
N LEU A 18 -18.68 -6.43 0.18
CA LEU A 18 -17.39 -6.23 -0.48
C LEU A 18 -16.76 -4.89 -0.11
N CYS A 19 -17.58 -3.83 -0.04
CA CYS A 19 -17.15 -2.50 0.38
C CYS A 19 -16.71 -2.47 1.85
N LEU A 20 -17.43 -3.15 2.75
CA LEU A 20 -17.01 -3.28 4.16
C LEU A 20 -15.67 -4.02 4.28
N SER A 21 -15.50 -5.11 3.51
CA SER A 21 -14.25 -5.87 3.51
C SER A 21 -13.06 -5.05 2.99
N LEU A 22 -13.29 -4.21 1.97
CA LEU A 22 -12.28 -3.29 1.44
C LEU A 22 -11.98 -2.15 2.42
N LEU A 23 -13.02 -1.62 3.07
CA LEU A 23 -12.89 -0.53 4.03
C LEU A 23 -11.97 -0.92 5.20
N VAL A 24 -12.11 -2.14 5.73
CA VAL A 24 -11.23 -2.66 6.78
C VAL A 24 -9.77 -2.59 6.34
N LEU A 25 -9.45 -3.05 5.12
CA LEU A 25 -8.08 -3.05 4.60
C LEU A 25 -7.52 -1.63 4.41
N THR A 26 -8.32 -0.73 3.87
CA THR A 26 -7.86 0.62 3.53
C THR A 26 -7.75 1.53 4.75
N VAL A 27 -8.64 1.39 5.72
CA VAL A 27 -8.58 2.12 6.99
C VAL A 27 -7.37 1.61 7.81
N ASP A 28 -7.23 0.29 7.98
CA ASP A 28 -6.11 -0.30 8.72
C ASP A 28 -4.75 0.14 8.17
N GLY A 29 -4.61 0.16 6.85
CA GLY A 29 -3.37 0.58 6.18
C GLY A 29 -2.97 2.04 6.42
N THR A 30 -3.88 2.89 6.85
CA THR A 30 -3.61 4.32 7.07
C THR A 30 -3.66 4.74 8.54
N VAL A 31 -4.55 4.15 9.33
CA VAL A 31 -4.71 4.44 10.77
C VAL A 31 -3.45 4.13 11.57
N LEU A 32 -2.81 2.99 11.28
CA LEU A 32 -1.63 2.53 12.01
C LEU A 32 -0.46 3.53 12.00
N ASN A 33 -0.32 4.29 10.92
CA ASN A 33 0.76 5.29 10.86
C ASN A 33 0.62 6.37 11.94
N LEU A 34 -0.61 6.71 12.36
CA LEU A 34 -0.82 7.66 13.44
C LEU A 34 -0.51 7.07 14.82
N ALA A 35 -0.61 5.75 14.97
CA ALA A 35 -0.30 5.06 16.21
C ALA A 35 1.22 4.90 16.47
N ILE A 36 2.09 5.26 15.52
CA ILE A 36 3.54 5.11 15.65
C ILE A 36 4.07 5.77 16.93
N PRO A 37 3.77 7.04 17.24
CA PRO A 37 4.22 7.66 18.47
C PRO A 37 3.75 6.93 19.72
N SER A 38 2.46 6.59 19.80
CA SER A 38 1.91 5.84 20.94
C SER A 38 2.52 4.44 21.09
N LEU A 39 2.85 3.75 19.99
CA LEU A 39 3.58 2.48 20.03
C LEU A 39 5.01 2.66 20.59
N ILE A 40 5.68 3.77 20.27
CA ILE A 40 7.00 4.09 20.83
C ILE A 40 6.88 4.39 22.32
N GLU A 41 5.92 5.20 22.72
CA GLU A 41 5.76 5.67 24.11
C GLU A 41 5.19 4.60 25.03
N GLU A 42 4.12 3.92 24.63
CA GLU A 42 3.37 2.99 25.50
C GLU A 42 3.91 1.56 25.43
N LEU A 43 4.39 1.11 24.24
CA LEU A 43 4.88 -0.25 24.03
C LEU A 43 6.41 -0.36 24.01
N GLY A 44 7.11 0.78 24.05
CA GLY A 44 8.58 0.83 23.99
C GLY A 44 9.15 0.35 22.64
N ALA A 45 8.38 0.47 21.55
CA ALA A 45 8.79 0.01 20.24
C ALA A 45 10.01 0.81 19.72
N THR A 46 11.02 0.09 19.27
CA THR A 46 12.20 0.68 18.61
C THR A 46 11.86 1.12 17.18
N PRO A 47 12.70 1.96 16.55
CA PRO A 47 12.53 2.29 15.12
C PRO A 47 12.51 1.07 14.20
N SER A 48 13.28 0.02 14.53
CA SER A 48 13.25 -1.26 13.82
C SER A 48 11.91 -1.96 14.02
N ASP A 49 11.40 -2.03 15.26
CA ASP A 49 10.09 -2.64 15.53
C ASP A 49 8.97 -1.94 14.75
N ILE A 50 8.98 -0.60 14.67
CA ILE A 50 8.00 0.16 13.90
C ILE A 50 8.06 -0.21 12.41
N GLN A 51 9.26 -0.30 11.85
CA GLN A 51 9.42 -0.74 10.45
C GLN A 51 8.87 -2.16 10.25
N TRP A 52 9.17 -3.08 11.17
CA TRP A 52 8.64 -4.45 11.11
C TRP A 52 7.12 -4.53 11.33
N ILE A 53 6.54 -3.73 12.21
CA ILE A 53 5.08 -3.65 12.39
C ILE A 53 4.38 -3.25 11.09
N LEU A 54 4.98 -2.35 10.31
CA LEU A 54 4.47 -1.96 9.00
C LEU A 54 4.77 -3.02 7.93
N ASP A 55 6.02 -3.44 7.82
CA ASP A 55 6.50 -4.31 6.74
C ASP A 55 6.02 -5.75 6.84
N ALA A 56 5.86 -6.31 8.04
CA ALA A 56 5.38 -7.69 8.20
C ALA A 56 4.02 -7.92 7.51
N TYR A 57 3.11 -6.95 7.64
CA TYR A 57 1.83 -6.96 6.92
C TYR A 57 2.03 -6.91 5.41
N VAL A 58 2.79 -5.93 4.94
CA VAL A 58 2.95 -5.64 3.51
C VAL A 58 3.66 -6.77 2.77
N LEU A 59 4.72 -7.33 3.37
CA LEU A 59 5.49 -8.45 2.80
C LEU A 59 4.67 -9.72 2.67
N VAL A 60 3.94 -10.11 3.72
CA VAL A 60 3.09 -11.29 3.69
C VAL A 60 1.92 -11.08 2.73
N PHE A 61 1.31 -9.90 2.75
CA PHE A 61 0.25 -9.52 1.82
C PHE A 61 0.73 -9.66 0.36
N ALA A 62 1.86 -9.04 0.01
CA ALA A 62 2.41 -9.09 -1.34
C ALA A 62 2.78 -10.51 -1.78
N GLY A 63 3.43 -11.26 -0.89
CA GLY A 63 3.90 -12.62 -1.18
C GLY A 63 2.76 -13.62 -1.42
N LEU A 64 1.62 -13.45 -0.74
CA LEU A 64 0.49 -14.36 -0.84
C LEU A 64 -0.62 -13.92 -1.80
N LEU A 65 -0.63 -12.67 -2.26
CA LEU A 65 -1.76 -12.07 -2.99
C LEU A 65 -2.19 -12.89 -4.22
N LEU A 66 -1.24 -13.27 -5.07
CA LEU A 66 -1.50 -14.04 -6.29
C LEU A 66 -1.99 -15.46 -5.97
N THR A 67 -1.39 -16.09 -4.98
CA THR A 67 -1.76 -17.43 -4.51
C THR A 67 -3.14 -17.45 -3.90
N ALA A 68 -3.43 -16.50 -3.02
CA ALA A 68 -4.72 -16.38 -2.34
C ALA A 68 -5.87 -16.13 -3.35
N GLY A 69 -5.62 -15.33 -4.39
CA GLY A 69 -6.55 -15.16 -5.50
C GLY A 69 -6.87 -16.47 -6.22
N SER A 70 -5.86 -17.26 -6.56
CA SER A 70 -6.02 -18.55 -7.21
C SER A 70 -6.75 -19.58 -6.33
N LEU A 71 -6.45 -19.60 -5.03
CA LEU A 71 -7.12 -20.43 -4.03
C LEU A 71 -8.59 -20.05 -3.87
N SER A 72 -8.88 -18.75 -3.77
CA SER A 72 -10.24 -18.21 -3.69
C SER A 72 -11.09 -18.65 -4.88
N ASP A 73 -10.58 -18.51 -6.09
CA ASP A 73 -11.25 -18.93 -7.31
C ASP A 73 -11.56 -20.44 -7.32
N ARG A 74 -10.60 -21.27 -6.91
CA ARG A 74 -10.71 -22.73 -6.96
C ARG A 74 -11.60 -23.30 -5.87
N TYR A 75 -11.46 -22.85 -4.62
CA TYR A 75 -12.12 -23.47 -3.47
C TYR A 75 -13.40 -22.77 -3.03
N GLY A 76 -13.66 -21.58 -3.56
CA GLY A 76 -14.88 -20.82 -3.31
C GLY A 76 -14.62 -19.42 -2.79
N ARG A 77 -15.11 -18.45 -3.53
CA ARG A 77 -14.83 -17.03 -3.29
C ARG A 77 -15.42 -16.52 -1.99
N ARG A 78 -16.67 -16.90 -1.68
CA ARG A 78 -17.31 -16.56 -0.41
C ARG A 78 -16.58 -17.19 0.78
N ARG A 79 -16.23 -18.46 0.68
CA ARG A 79 -15.50 -19.16 1.75
C ARG A 79 -14.17 -18.48 2.04
N PHE A 80 -13.41 -18.14 0.99
CA PHE A 80 -12.12 -17.47 1.15
C PHE A 80 -12.28 -16.05 1.67
N LEU A 81 -13.29 -15.29 1.24
CA LEU A 81 -13.61 -13.99 1.82
C LEU A 81 -13.85 -14.09 3.33
N VAL A 82 -14.66 -15.06 3.78
CA VAL A 82 -14.93 -15.29 5.21
C VAL A 82 -13.66 -15.70 5.96
N ILE A 83 -12.84 -16.60 5.38
CA ILE A 83 -11.55 -16.98 5.95
C ILE A 83 -10.63 -15.76 6.07
N GLY A 84 -10.52 -14.93 5.03
CA GLY A 84 -9.74 -13.71 5.05
C GLY A 84 -10.18 -12.72 6.13
N LEU A 85 -11.50 -12.50 6.27
CA LEU A 85 -12.07 -11.67 7.32
C LEU A 85 -11.82 -12.24 8.72
N ALA A 86 -11.91 -13.56 8.89
CA ALA A 86 -11.65 -14.22 10.16
C ALA A 86 -10.17 -14.13 10.56
N PHE A 87 -9.24 -14.31 9.60
CA PHE A 87 -7.81 -14.07 9.82
C PHE A 87 -7.54 -12.62 10.18
N PHE A 88 -8.09 -11.68 9.43
CA PHE A 88 -7.86 -10.27 9.65
C PHE A 88 -8.42 -9.79 10.99
N GLY A 89 -9.68 -10.12 11.31
CA GLY A 89 -10.32 -9.76 12.58
C GLY A 89 -9.70 -10.50 13.78
N GLY A 90 -9.37 -11.78 13.63
CA GLY A 90 -8.70 -12.56 14.67
C GLY A 90 -7.29 -12.06 14.97
N ALA A 91 -6.52 -11.74 13.93
CA ALA A 91 -5.20 -11.16 14.08
C ALA A 91 -5.27 -9.72 14.66
N SER A 92 -6.28 -8.94 14.30
CA SER A 92 -6.54 -7.64 14.93
C SER A 92 -6.80 -7.77 16.42
N LEU A 93 -7.53 -8.82 16.86
CA LEU A 93 -7.71 -9.10 18.27
C LEU A 93 -6.39 -9.47 18.95
N LEU A 94 -5.52 -10.25 18.30
CA LEU A 94 -4.18 -10.54 18.84
C LEU A 94 -3.34 -9.26 18.99
N ALA A 95 -3.43 -8.33 18.02
CA ALA A 95 -2.74 -7.06 18.11
C ALA A 95 -3.26 -6.21 19.29
N VAL A 96 -4.58 -6.17 19.53
CA VAL A 96 -5.20 -5.48 20.68
C VAL A 96 -4.68 -6.02 22.03
N LEU A 97 -4.39 -7.32 22.11
CA LEU A 97 -3.93 -7.99 23.32
C LEU A 97 -2.40 -8.03 23.46
N ALA A 98 -1.67 -7.44 22.53
CA ALA A 98 -0.21 -7.44 22.54
C ALA A 98 0.34 -6.57 23.68
N ALA A 99 1.36 -7.10 24.35
CA ALA A 99 2.12 -6.42 25.40
C ALA A 99 3.57 -6.11 24.99
N GLU A 100 4.03 -6.66 23.85
CA GLU A 100 5.39 -6.55 23.35
C GLU A 100 5.36 -6.26 21.83
N PRO A 101 6.31 -5.48 21.29
CA PRO A 101 6.32 -5.14 19.86
C PRO A 101 6.31 -6.35 18.92
N TRP A 102 7.05 -7.43 19.23
CA TRP A 102 7.11 -8.65 18.41
C TRP A 102 5.74 -9.35 18.26
N GLN A 103 4.85 -9.21 19.28
CA GLN A 103 3.48 -9.74 19.20
C GLN A 103 2.65 -8.95 18.17
N VAL A 104 2.81 -7.63 18.14
CA VAL A 104 2.18 -6.79 17.12
C VAL A 104 2.72 -7.15 15.74
N ILE A 105 4.04 -7.34 15.57
CA ILE A 105 4.66 -7.78 14.31
C ILE A 105 4.04 -9.10 13.84
N GLY A 106 3.92 -10.10 14.74
CA GLY A 106 3.29 -11.38 14.45
C GLY A 106 1.82 -11.24 14.03
N ALA A 107 1.06 -10.42 14.76
CA ALA A 107 -0.34 -10.13 14.44
C ALA A 107 -0.45 -9.45 13.06
N ARG A 108 0.42 -8.49 12.73
CA ARG A 108 0.49 -7.83 11.43
C ARG A 108 0.79 -8.81 10.29
N ALA A 109 1.70 -9.76 10.50
CA ALA A 109 1.96 -10.82 9.53
C ALA A 109 0.68 -11.66 9.26
N LEU A 110 -0.06 -12.03 10.31
CA LEU A 110 -1.34 -12.75 10.17
C LEU A 110 -2.43 -11.89 9.51
N MET A 111 -2.49 -10.59 9.80
CA MET A 111 -3.38 -9.66 9.09
C MET A 111 -3.01 -9.59 7.60
N GLY A 112 -1.72 -9.66 7.25
CA GLY A 112 -1.24 -9.74 5.88
C GLY A 112 -1.76 -10.98 5.13
N VAL A 113 -1.84 -12.14 5.81
CA VAL A 113 -2.51 -13.34 5.26
C VAL A 113 -3.99 -13.04 4.97
N GLY A 114 -4.71 -12.47 5.95
CA GLY A 114 -6.11 -12.09 5.78
C GLY A 114 -6.32 -11.13 4.61
N GLY A 115 -5.53 -10.06 4.56
CA GLY A 115 -5.59 -9.03 3.51
C GLY A 115 -5.34 -9.59 2.11
N SER A 116 -4.33 -10.46 1.96
CA SER A 116 -3.99 -11.12 0.69
C SER A 116 -5.14 -11.96 0.12
N ILE A 117 -6.00 -12.48 0.99
CA ILE A 117 -7.20 -13.23 0.61
C ILE A 117 -8.34 -12.28 0.25
N LEU A 118 -8.54 -11.23 1.05
CA LEU A 118 -9.67 -10.30 0.91
C LEU A 118 -9.62 -9.54 -0.42
N MET A 119 -8.47 -8.96 -0.75
CA MET A 119 -8.33 -8.07 -1.90
C MET A 119 -8.76 -8.73 -3.22
N PRO A 120 -8.19 -9.88 -3.66
CA PRO A 120 -8.59 -10.52 -4.90
C PRO A 120 -9.99 -11.14 -4.81
N SER A 121 -10.42 -11.61 -3.63
CA SER A 121 -11.74 -12.21 -3.46
C SER A 121 -12.85 -11.19 -3.67
N THR A 122 -12.71 -9.96 -3.15
CA THR A 122 -13.71 -8.90 -3.31
C THR A 122 -13.92 -8.54 -4.77
N LEU A 123 -12.83 -8.32 -5.52
CA LEU A 123 -12.92 -7.97 -6.93
C LEU A 123 -13.47 -9.13 -7.78
N SER A 124 -13.03 -10.36 -7.50
CA SER A 124 -13.48 -11.56 -8.21
C SER A 124 -14.99 -11.83 -8.02
N ILE A 125 -15.51 -11.63 -6.81
CA ILE A 125 -16.95 -11.73 -6.51
C ILE A 125 -17.71 -10.64 -7.24
N LEU A 126 -17.25 -9.38 -7.18
CA LEU A 126 -17.87 -8.26 -7.87
C LEU A 126 -18.03 -8.53 -9.36
N MET A 127 -16.96 -9.00 -9.99
CA MET A 127 -16.95 -9.33 -11.44
C MET A 127 -17.90 -10.46 -11.80
N THR A 128 -18.27 -11.33 -10.84
CA THR A 128 -19.15 -12.49 -11.05
C THR A 128 -20.62 -12.16 -10.79
N VAL A 129 -20.88 -11.33 -9.78
CA VAL A 129 -22.25 -11.01 -9.31
C VAL A 129 -22.91 -9.93 -10.17
N PHE A 130 -22.12 -9.01 -10.75
CA PHE A 130 -22.64 -7.92 -11.58
C PHE A 130 -22.49 -8.23 -13.07
N GLU A 131 -23.56 -7.99 -13.83
CA GLU A 131 -23.57 -8.04 -15.29
C GLU A 131 -22.78 -6.86 -15.90
N GLU A 132 -22.40 -6.95 -17.15
CA GLU A 132 -21.49 -6.02 -17.81
C GLU A 132 -21.97 -4.55 -17.77
N ASP A 133 -23.27 -4.32 -17.88
CA ASP A 133 -23.91 -3.00 -17.84
C ASP A 133 -23.83 -2.34 -16.44
N GLU A 134 -23.96 -3.13 -15.36
CA GLU A 134 -23.90 -2.67 -13.96
C GLU A 134 -22.48 -2.71 -13.37
N ARG A 135 -21.60 -3.55 -13.89
CA ARG A 135 -20.24 -3.80 -13.38
C ARG A 135 -19.43 -2.51 -13.24
N ARG A 136 -19.52 -1.62 -14.25
CA ARG A 136 -18.84 -0.31 -14.19
C ARG A 136 -19.25 0.52 -12.98
N LYS A 137 -20.56 0.54 -12.69
CA LYS A 137 -21.12 1.27 -11.54
C LYS A 137 -20.68 0.63 -10.21
N ALA A 138 -20.73 -0.69 -10.13
CA ALA A 138 -20.31 -1.43 -8.93
C ALA A 138 -18.81 -1.23 -8.64
N MET A 139 -17.95 -1.28 -9.66
CA MET A 139 -16.51 -0.98 -9.53
C MET A 139 -16.25 0.47 -9.10
N ALA A 140 -17.01 1.41 -9.63
CA ALA A 140 -16.88 2.82 -9.22
C ALA A 140 -17.23 3.02 -7.74
N ILE A 141 -18.30 2.38 -7.25
CA ILE A 141 -18.67 2.43 -5.83
C ILE A 141 -17.60 1.76 -4.96
N TRP A 142 -17.14 0.57 -5.34
CA TRP A 142 -16.10 -0.18 -4.65
C TRP A 142 -14.80 0.64 -4.54
N GLY A 143 -14.34 1.23 -5.65
CA GLY A 143 -13.16 2.10 -5.66
C GLY A 143 -13.34 3.40 -4.86
N SER A 144 -14.57 3.98 -4.87
CA SER A 144 -14.86 5.16 -4.04
C SER A 144 -14.79 4.85 -2.54
N VAL A 145 -15.23 3.66 -2.12
CA VAL A 145 -15.11 3.22 -0.72
C VAL A 145 -13.65 3.02 -0.32
N ALA A 146 -12.81 2.49 -1.22
CA ALA A 146 -11.37 2.42 -0.98
C ALA A 146 -10.78 3.81 -0.70
N MET A 147 -11.11 4.79 -1.54
CA MET A 147 -10.66 6.18 -1.36
C MET A 147 -11.20 6.82 -0.08
N LEU A 148 -12.47 6.57 0.26
CA LEU A 148 -13.04 7.02 1.53
C LEU A 148 -12.30 6.42 2.73
N GLY A 149 -11.90 5.14 2.67
CA GLY A 149 -11.08 4.50 3.70
C GLY A 149 -9.73 5.18 3.89
N VAL A 150 -9.05 5.50 2.80
CA VAL A 150 -7.76 6.22 2.83
C VAL A 150 -7.90 7.63 3.45
N ILE A 151 -8.99 8.33 3.15
CA ILE A 151 -9.25 9.69 3.70
C ILE A 151 -9.71 9.61 5.16
N ALA A 152 -10.63 8.69 5.46
CA ALA A 152 -11.22 8.56 6.79
C ALA A 152 -10.25 7.94 7.81
N GLY A 153 -9.31 7.11 7.35
CA GLY A 153 -8.35 6.41 8.20
C GLY A 153 -7.59 7.34 9.15
N PRO A 154 -6.86 8.33 8.66
CA PRO A 154 -6.14 9.27 9.52
C PRO A 154 -7.04 10.00 10.51
N THR A 155 -8.25 10.42 10.09
CA THR A 155 -9.20 11.13 10.97
C THR A 155 -9.76 10.18 12.04
N LEU A 156 -10.16 8.95 11.65
CA LEU A 156 -10.65 7.94 12.59
C LEU A 156 -9.54 7.49 13.54
N GLY A 157 -8.34 7.29 13.02
CA GLY A 157 -7.16 6.93 13.81
C GLY A 157 -6.82 7.99 14.84
N GLY A 158 -6.76 9.26 14.42
CA GLY A 158 -6.52 10.39 15.30
C GLY A 158 -7.56 10.49 16.40
N PHE A 159 -8.86 10.35 16.06
CA PHE A 159 -9.94 10.34 17.06
C PHE A 159 -9.82 9.19 18.07
N LEU A 160 -9.49 7.99 17.57
CA LEU A 160 -9.35 6.81 18.45
C LEU A 160 -8.15 6.96 19.38
N LEU A 161 -7.01 7.44 18.89
CA LEU A 161 -5.78 7.59 19.66
C LEU A 161 -5.89 8.74 20.67
N GLU A 162 -6.60 9.81 20.35
CA GLU A 162 -6.82 10.93 21.29
C GLU A 162 -7.69 10.52 22.49
N HIS A 163 -8.62 9.56 22.33
CA HIS A 163 -9.58 9.18 23.37
C HIS A 163 -9.34 7.82 23.99
N TYR A 164 -8.54 6.96 23.35
CA TYR A 164 -8.29 5.58 23.75
C TYR A 164 -6.78 5.28 23.57
N TRP A 165 -6.35 4.04 23.89
CA TRP A 165 -4.96 3.58 23.75
C TRP A 165 -4.64 3.13 22.29
N TRP A 166 -3.37 2.91 21.99
CA TRP A 166 -2.89 2.54 20.65
C TRP A 166 -3.59 1.32 20.03
N GLY A 167 -3.97 0.32 20.85
CA GLY A 167 -4.67 -0.89 20.36
C GLY A 167 -6.07 -0.63 19.81
N SER A 168 -6.67 0.52 20.11
CA SER A 168 -8.01 0.90 19.64
C SER A 168 -8.10 0.97 18.11
N VAL A 169 -6.99 1.24 17.42
CA VAL A 169 -6.94 1.26 15.95
C VAL A 169 -7.19 -0.13 15.35
N PHE A 170 -6.74 -1.19 16.03
CA PHE A 170 -6.99 -2.57 15.62
C PHE A 170 -8.38 -3.04 16.05
N LEU A 171 -8.88 -2.53 17.18
CA LEU A 171 -10.22 -2.85 17.69
C LEU A 171 -11.32 -2.49 16.69
N LEU A 172 -11.14 -1.42 15.91
CA LEU A 172 -12.06 -0.99 14.86
C LEU A 172 -12.30 -2.09 13.80
N ASN A 173 -11.30 -2.89 13.49
CA ASN A 173 -11.38 -3.93 12.48
C ASN A 173 -12.31 -5.08 12.89
N ILE A 174 -12.41 -5.38 14.18
CA ILE A 174 -13.12 -6.55 14.71
C ILE A 174 -14.64 -6.49 14.42
N PRO A 175 -15.37 -5.42 14.82
CA PRO A 175 -16.81 -5.35 14.57
C PRO A 175 -17.12 -5.28 13.06
N ILE A 176 -16.28 -4.62 12.26
CA ILE A 176 -16.49 -4.54 10.81
C ILE A 176 -16.28 -5.91 10.17
N ALA A 177 -15.22 -6.65 10.55
CA ALA A 177 -14.97 -8.00 10.06
C ALA A 177 -16.09 -8.96 10.47
N ALA A 178 -16.54 -8.91 11.75
CA ALA A 178 -17.64 -9.74 12.23
C ALA A 178 -18.95 -9.45 11.45
N LEU A 179 -19.29 -8.19 11.27
CA LEU A 179 -20.47 -7.79 10.48
C LEU A 179 -20.37 -8.29 9.02
N ALA A 180 -19.19 -8.11 8.40
CA ALA A 180 -18.95 -8.57 7.04
C ALA A 180 -19.02 -10.11 6.92
N ILE A 181 -18.54 -10.87 7.90
CA ILE A 181 -18.66 -12.33 7.95
C ILE A 181 -20.12 -12.76 8.00
N VAL A 182 -20.90 -12.21 8.94
CA VAL A 182 -22.33 -12.52 9.06
C VAL A 182 -23.08 -12.17 7.78
N ALA A 183 -22.83 -10.98 7.25
CA ALA A 183 -23.47 -10.54 6.02
C ALA A 183 -23.05 -11.40 4.81
N ALA A 184 -21.81 -11.86 4.73
CA ALA A 184 -21.34 -12.76 3.67
C ALA A 184 -22.07 -14.10 3.71
N PHE A 185 -22.28 -14.68 4.89
CA PHE A 185 -23.04 -15.93 5.02
C PHE A 185 -24.52 -15.81 4.61
N VAL A 186 -25.14 -14.68 4.93
CA VAL A 186 -26.58 -14.47 4.70
C VAL A 186 -26.87 -14.02 3.26
N LEU A 187 -26.00 -13.19 2.68
CA LEU A 187 -26.29 -12.47 1.44
C LEU A 187 -25.55 -13.01 0.21
N MET A 188 -24.42 -13.68 0.40
CA MET A 188 -23.55 -14.00 -0.73
C MET A 188 -23.72 -15.45 -1.18
N PRO A 189 -23.95 -15.68 -2.49
CA PRO A 189 -23.88 -17.02 -3.05
C PRO A 189 -22.42 -17.51 -3.11
N GLU A 190 -22.22 -18.82 -3.01
CA GLU A 190 -20.92 -19.41 -3.27
C GLU A 190 -20.65 -19.47 -4.77
N THR A 191 -19.51 -18.93 -5.19
CA THR A 191 -19.08 -18.95 -6.59
C THR A 191 -17.67 -19.54 -6.69
N ARG A 192 -17.40 -20.28 -7.75
CA ARG A 192 -16.11 -20.92 -8.04
C ARG A 192 -15.80 -20.77 -9.52
N SER A 193 -14.54 -20.76 -9.85
CA SER A 193 -14.08 -20.89 -11.24
C SER A 193 -12.90 -21.86 -11.31
N ALA A 194 -12.48 -22.25 -12.52
CA ALA A 194 -11.25 -23.01 -12.69
C ALA A 194 -10.07 -22.11 -12.32
N GLY A 195 -9.65 -22.18 -11.06
CA GLY A 195 -8.49 -21.43 -10.55
C GLY A 195 -7.19 -21.91 -11.19
N ARG A 196 -6.19 -21.03 -11.27
CA ARG A 196 -4.83 -21.39 -11.64
C ARG A 196 -4.23 -22.41 -10.67
N ARG A 197 -3.30 -23.23 -11.12
CA ARG A 197 -2.51 -24.07 -10.21
C ARG A 197 -1.61 -23.17 -9.39
N ILE A 198 -1.48 -23.54 -8.10
CA ILE A 198 -0.65 -22.82 -7.13
C ILE A 198 0.81 -23.10 -7.45
N ASP A 199 1.65 -22.10 -7.32
CA ASP A 199 3.12 -22.22 -7.35
C ASP A 199 3.69 -22.07 -5.94
N PRO A 200 3.74 -23.11 -5.12
CA PRO A 200 4.22 -23.02 -3.74
C PRO A 200 5.71 -22.68 -3.66
N VAL A 201 6.49 -23.07 -4.66
CA VAL A 201 7.93 -22.79 -4.69
C VAL A 201 8.16 -21.30 -4.97
N GLY A 202 7.47 -20.73 -5.95
CA GLY A 202 7.52 -19.30 -6.23
C GLY A 202 7.11 -18.46 -5.01
N VAL A 203 6.05 -18.86 -4.31
CA VAL A 203 5.60 -18.19 -3.07
C VAL A 203 6.70 -18.21 -2.00
N VAL A 204 7.27 -19.36 -1.70
CA VAL A 204 8.31 -19.48 -0.66
C VAL A 204 9.54 -18.67 -1.04
N LEU A 205 10.01 -18.78 -2.28
CA LEU A 205 11.19 -18.06 -2.76
C LEU A 205 11.00 -16.55 -2.75
N SER A 206 9.81 -16.05 -3.13
CA SER A 206 9.50 -14.61 -3.09
C SER A 206 9.45 -14.07 -1.66
N ILE A 207 8.77 -14.77 -0.75
CA ILE A 207 8.69 -14.37 0.67
C ILE A 207 10.08 -14.39 1.30
N VAL A 208 10.82 -15.49 1.19
CA VAL A 208 12.16 -15.60 1.77
C VAL A 208 13.08 -14.52 1.19
N GLY A 209 13.09 -14.34 -0.13
CA GLY A 209 13.95 -13.38 -0.78
C GLY A 209 13.65 -11.92 -0.39
N LEU A 210 12.38 -11.53 -0.43
CA LEU A 210 11.95 -10.17 -0.05
C LEU A 210 12.16 -9.91 1.45
N THR A 211 11.75 -10.84 2.32
CA THR A 211 11.90 -10.67 3.76
C THR A 211 13.37 -10.59 4.16
N SER A 212 14.25 -11.44 3.58
CA SER A 212 15.69 -11.37 3.86
C SER A 212 16.31 -10.06 3.38
N ALA A 213 15.91 -9.56 2.21
CA ALA A 213 16.40 -8.28 1.70
C ALA A 213 15.97 -7.11 2.59
N VAL A 214 14.70 -7.10 3.01
CA VAL A 214 14.15 -6.08 3.92
C VAL A 214 14.81 -6.17 5.30
N TYR A 215 15.03 -7.39 5.82
CA TYR A 215 15.72 -7.62 7.09
C TYR A 215 17.12 -6.99 7.12
N VAL A 216 17.94 -7.26 6.10
CA VAL A 216 19.28 -6.68 5.99
C VAL A 216 19.25 -5.14 6.03
N ILE A 217 18.24 -4.55 5.41
CA ILE A 217 18.08 -3.08 5.34
C ILE A 217 17.62 -2.51 6.69
N ILE A 218 16.60 -3.09 7.31
CA ILE A 218 16.01 -2.60 8.57
C ILE A 218 17.01 -2.72 9.73
N GLU A 219 17.54 -3.93 9.93
CA GLU A 219 18.45 -4.22 11.03
C GLU A 219 19.87 -3.69 10.78
N ARG A 220 20.15 -3.20 9.56
CA ARG A 220 21.47 -2.73 9.12
C ARG A 220 22.57 -3.78 9.35
N GLU A 221 22.18 -5.05 9.40
CA GLU A 221 23.09 -6.18 9.52
C GLU A 221 23.65 -6.56 8.14
N TRP A 222 24.75 -5.94 7.75
CA TRP A 222 25.46 -6.23 6.50
C TRP A 222 26.18 -7.59 6.54
N ASN A 223 25.49 -8.60 7.07
CA ASN A 223 25.99 -9.96 7.12
C ASN A 223 25.95 -10.58 5.73
N VAL A 224 27.13 -10.99 5.23
CA VAL A 224 27.28 -11.59 3.88
C VAL A 224 26.38 -12.82 3.70
N ALA A 225 26.15 -13.62 4.75
CA ALA A 225 25.29 -14.80 4.65
C ALA A 225 23.81 -14.41 4.43
N LEU A 226 23.30 -13.39 5.12
CA LEU A 226 21.93 -12.90 4.94
C LEU A 226 21.74 -12.25 3.56
N ILE A 227 22.72 -11.45 3.13
CA ILE A 227 22.72 -10.87 1.78
C ILE A 227 22.72 -11.99 0.73
N ALA A 228 23.55 -13.03 0.93
CA ALA A 228 23.59 -14.17 0.03
C ALA A 228 22.23 -14.90 -0.01
N VAL A 229 21.56 -15.10 1.12
CA VAL A 229 20.21 -15.70 1.18
C VAL A 229 19.22 -14.86 0.37
N ALA A 230 19.20 -13.54 0.56
CA ALA A 230 18.32 -12.65 -0.20
C ALA A 230 18.57 -12.74 -1.71
N VAL A 231 19.84 -12.60 -2.12
CA VAL A 231 20.22 -12.65 -3.54
C VAL A 231 19.95 -14.02 -4.16
N VAL A 232 20.31 -15.10 -3.48
CA VAL A 232 20.10 -16.47 -3.97
C VAL A 232 18.61 -16.79 -4.06
N ALA A 233 17.80 -16.43 -3.05
CA ALA A 233 16.36 -16.68 -3.06
C ALA A 233 15.66 -15.89 -4.18
N LEU A 234 15.99 -14.61 -4.38
CA LEU A 234 15.43 -13.80 -5.46
C LEU A 234 15.91 -14.28 -6.84
N ALA A 235 17.17 -14.67 -6.99
CA ALA A 235 17.68 -15.24 -8.22
C ALA A 235 17.00 -16.59 -8.52
N ALA A 236 16.87 -17.45 -7.52
CA ALA A 236 16.16 -18.72 -7.62
C ALA A 236 14.67 -18.51 -7.98
N PHE A 237 14.00 -17.51 -7.38
CA PHE A 237 12.65 -17.11 -7.76
C PHE A 237 12.56 -16.77 -9.25
N VAL A 238 13.43 -15.90 -9.77
CA VAL A 238 13.44 -15.52 -11.20
C VAL A 238 13.70 -16.72 -12.10
N VAL A 239 14.64 -17.61 -11.72
CA VAL A 239 14.94 -18.82 -12.47
C VAL A 239 13.77 -19.80 -12.45
N TRP A 240 13.13 -19.96 -11.28
CA TRP A 240 11.95 -20.80 -11.11
C TRP A 240 10.79 -20.32 -11.97
N GLU A 241 10.43 -19.03 -11.86
CA GLU A 241 9.35 -18.40 -12.63
C GLU A 241 9.52 -18.50 -14.15
N ARG A 242 10.78 -18.61 -14.64
CA ARG A 242 11.07 -18.86 -16.06
C ARG A 242 10.84 -20.30 -16.49
N ARG A 243 10.83 -21.25 -15.56
CA ARG A 243 10.74 -22.69 -15.82
C ARG A 243 9.43 -23.31 -15.39
N ALA A 244 8.72 -22.68 -14.47
CA ALA A 244 7.45 -23.16 -13.94
C ALA A 244 6.39 -23.26 -15.05
N GLU A 245 5.66 -24.38 -15.10
CA GLU A 245 4.53 -24.55 -16.04
C GLU A 245 3.42 -23.54 -15.77
N HIS A 246 3.24 -23.14 -14.51
CA HIS A 246 2.22 -22.20 -14.05
C HIS A 246 2.86 -21.11 -13.18
N PRO A 247 3.65 -20.21 -13.76
CA PRO A 247 4.39 -19.21 -13.01
C PRO A 247 3.42 -18.26 -12.27
N MET A 248 3.76 -17.92 -11.03
CA MET A 248 3.04 -16.91 -10.24
C MET A 248 3.14 -15.54 -10.92
N LEU A 249 4.37 -15.19 -11.33
CA LEU A 249 4.70 -13.95 -12.02
C LEU A 249 5.09 -14.27 -13.48
N PRO A 250 4.22 -14.04 -14.48
CA PRO A 250 4.57 -14.31 -15.87
C PRO A 250 5.61 -13.31 -16.37
N LEU A 251 6.89 -13.64 -16.18
CA LEU A 251 8.04 -12.77 -16.53
C LEU A 251 8.06 -12.35 -18.00
N GLN A 252 7.37 -13.08 -18.86
CA GLN A 252 7.21 -12.72 -20.26
C GLN A 252 6.53 -11.36 -20.46
N LEU A 253 5.64 -10.95 -19.54
CA LEU A 253 4.99 -9.62 -19.57
C LEU A 253 6.01 -8.48 -19.46
N PHE A 254 7.11 -8.68 -18.72
CA PHE A 254 8.17 -7.69 -18.58
C PHE A 254 8.98 -7.45 -19.88
N ARG A 255 8.81 -8.28 -20.90
CA ARG A 255 9.34 -8.01 -22.24
C ARG A 255 8.57 -6.90 -22.97
N ASN A 256 7.32 -6.65 -22.56
CA ASN A 256 6.54 -5.52 -23.05
C ASN A 256 6.99 -4.24 -22.34
N ARG A 257 7.48 -3.27 -23.10
CA ARG A 257 8.01 -2.00 -22.56
C ARG A 257 6.97 -1.20 -21.78
N ASN A 258 5.71 -1.19 -22.24
CA ASN A 258 4.64 -0.48 -21.52
C ASN A 258 4.31 -1.15 -20.20
N PHE A 259 4.29 -2.49 -20.15
CA PHE A 259 4.12 -3.23 -18.91
C PHE A 259 5.24 -2.94 -17.91
N SER A 260 6.50 -3.09 -18.33
CA SER A 260 7.66 -2.84 -17.47
C SER A 260 7.74 -1.39 -17.01
N GLY A 261 7.55 -0.44 -17.92
CA GLY A 261 7.57 0.98 -17.58
C GLY A 261 6.47 1.38 -16.62
N ALA A 262 5.25 0.86 -16.80
CA ALA A 262 4.13 1.10 -15.89
C ALA A 262 4.36 0.45 -14.52
N SER A 263 4.81 -0.82 -14.48
CA SER A 263 5.12 -1.53 -13.23
C SER A 263 6.19 -0.80 -12.43
N PHE A 264 7.29 -0.40 -13.05
CA PHE A 264 8.33 0.38 -12.38
C PHE A 264 7.85 1.75 -11.90
N SER A 265 7.00 2.43 -12.70
CA SER A 265 6.42 3.72 -12.28
C SER A 265 5.51 3.56 -11.07
N ILE A 266 4.70 2.49 -11.02
CA ILE A 266 3.84 2.15 -9.91
C ILE A 266 4.67 1.82 -8.66
N LEU A 267 5.72 1.00 -8.81
CA LEU A 267 6.63 0.64 -7.72
C LEU A 267 7.27 1.89 -7.10
N LEU A 268 7.84 2.76 -7.93
CA LEU A 268 8.53 3.96 -7.46
C LEU A 268 7.56 5.03 -6.91
N MET A 269 6.33 5.09 -7.44
CA MET A 269 5.26 5.93 -6.88
C MET A 269 4.85 5.44 -5.48
N SER A 270 4.68 4.14 -5.31
CA SER A 270 4.37 3.53 -4.01
C SER A 270 5.54 3.64 -3.03
N PHE A 271 6.78 3.53 -3.52
CA PHE A 271 7.98 3.81 -2.75
C PHE A 271 7.98 5.24 -2.20
N GLY A 272 7.64 6.25 -2.99
CA GLY A 272 7.52 7.64 -2.52
C GLY A 272 6.42 7.80 -1.44
N ALA A 273 5.28 7.14 -1.62
CA ALA A 273 4.13 7.28 -0.71
C ALA A 273 4.39 6.68 0.68
N GLY A 274 5.03 5.50 0.77
CA GLY A 274 5.27 4.82 2.05
C GLY A 274 6.17 5.61 2.99
N ALA A 275 7.23 6.19 2.45
CA ALA A 275 8.16 7.02 3.22
C ALA A 275 7.52 8.22 3.88
N VAL A 276 6.65 8.89 3.11
CA VAL A 276 5.98 10.10 3.60
C VAL A 276 5.12 9.78 4.80
N MET A 277 4.35 8.70 4.74
CA MET A 277 3.49 8.29 5.86
C MET A 277 4.29 8.05 7.13
N LEU A 278 5.42 7.32 7.05
CA LEU A 278 6.27 7.04 8.20
C LEU A 278 6.90 8.30 8.81
N MET A 279 7.44 9.19 7.97
CA MET A 279 8.09 10.42 8.42
C MET A 279 7.10 11.46 8.90
N LEU A 280 5.98 11.61 8.19
CA LEU A 280 5.01 12.68 8.38
C LEU A 280 4.33 12.60 9.74
N THR A 281 3.89 11.41 10.15
CA THR A 281 3.20 11.23 11.43
C THR A 281 4.09 11.62 12.59
N GLN A 282 5.34 11.14 12.61
CA GLN A 282 6.31 11.46 13.66
C GLN A 282 6.66 12.96 13.64
N TYR A 283 6.83 13.56 12.46
CA TYR A 283 7.11 14.99 12.35
C TYR A 283 5.96 15.86 12.87
N LEU A 284 4.72 15.51 12.52
CA LEU A 284 3.54 16.25 12.99
C LEU A 284 3.37 16.16 14.51
N GLN A 285 3.55 14.97 15.09
CA GLN A 285 3.27 14.75 16.52
C GLN A 285 4.46 15.18 17.40
N PHE A 286 5.69 14.74 17.10
CA PHE A 286 6.84 15.09 17.93
C PHE A 286 7.37 16.50 17.62
N VAL A 287 7.67 16.84 16.37
CA VAL A 287 8.34 18.11 16.03
C VAL A 287 7.36 19.29 16.04
N LEU A 288 6.13 19.12 15.54
CA LEU A 288 5.12 20.20 15.52
C LEU A 288 4.21 20.18 16.76
N GLY A 289 4.30 19.16 17.62
CA GLY A 289 3.50 19.05 18.83
C GLY A 289 1.99 18.89 18.58
N TYR A 290 1.60 18.31 17.43
CA TYR A 290 0.19 18.08 17.11
C TYR A 290 -0.34 16.89 17.91
N GLY A 291 -1.53 17.02 18.47
CA GLY A 291 -2.28 15.87 18.95
C GLY A 291 -2.66 14.94 17.80
N GLU A 292 -3.05 13.70 18.14
CA GLU A 292 -3.31 12.62 17.18
C GLU A 292 -4.38 13.01 16.16
N LEU A 293 -5.49 13.62 16.60
CA LEU A 293 -6.56 14.09 15.71
C LEU A 293 -6.09 15.23 14.81
N GLN A 294 -5.29 16.16 15.33
CA GLN A 294 -4.74 17.25 14.54
C GLN A 294 -3.79 16.72 13.47
N ALA A 295 -2.95 15.74 13.82
CA ALA A 295 -2.06 15.07 12.87
C ALA A 295 -2.84 14.35 11.77
N GLY A 296 -3.93 13.63 12.13
CA GLY A 296 -4.83 13.00 11.17
C GLY A 296 -5.49 14.00 10.22
N LEU A 297 -6.01 15.12 10.75
CA LEU A 297 -6.61 16.18 9.95
C LEU A 297 -5.59 16.90 9.05
N ALA A 298 -4.35 17.05 9.52
CA ALA A 298 -3.27 17.65 8.76
C ALA A 298 -2.90 16.86 7.47
N MET A 299 -3.24 15.57 7.41
CA MET A 299 -3.01 14.72 6.23
C MET A 299 -4.15 14.81 5.19
N LEU A 300 -5.33 15.32 5.55
CA LEU A 300 -6.49 15.38 4.65
C LEU A 300 -6.23 16.15 3.35
N PRO A 301 -5.49 17.27 3.32
CA PRO A 301 -5.20 17.99 2.07
C PRO A 301 -4.49 17.14 1.02
N GLN A 302 -3.57 16.26 1.42
CA GLN A 302 -2.91 15.30 0.53
C GLN A 302 -3.92 14.33 -0.08
N ALA A 303 -4.75 13.72 0.76
CA ALA A 303 -5.75 12.75 0.31
C ALA A 303 -6.79 13.41 -0.61
N ALA A 304 -7.26 14.59 -0.27
CA ALA A 304 -8.19 15.36 -1.10
C ALA A 304 -7.59 15.71 -2.46
N ALA A 305 -6.34 16.16 -2.50
CA ALA A 305 -5.62 16.42 -3.74
C ALA A 305 -5.48 15.15 -4.59
N ALA A 306 -5.12 14.01 -3.98
CA ALA A 306 -5.03 12.74 -4.69
C ALA A 306 -6.36 12.34 -5.35
N VAL A 307 -7.48 12.49 -4.65
CA VAL A 307 -8.83 12.18 -5.18
C VAL A 307 -9.18 13.10 -6.34
N VAL A 308 -9.02 14.41 -6.18
CA VAL A 308 -9.34 15.39 -7.22
C VAL A 308 -8.50 15.14 -8.48
N PHE A 309 -7.19 14.99 -8.31
CA PHE A 309 -6.27 14.79 -9.42
C PHE A 309 -6.36 13.39 -10.04
N ASN A 310 -6.87 12.39 -9.33
CA ASN A 310 -7.20 11.08 -9.90
C ASN A 310 -8.31 11.23 -10.96
N GLY A 311 -9.37 12.00 -10.66
CA GLY A 311 -10.40 12.35 -11.63
C GLY A 311 -9.85 13.14 -12.82
N VAL A 312 -8.98 14.13 -12.57
CA VAL A 312 -8.31 14.92 -13.63
C VAL A 312 -7.42 14.02 -14.48
N GLY A 313 -6.60 13.15 -13.88
CA GLY A 313 -5.74 12.19 -14.58
C GLY A 313 -6.52 11.25 -15.49
N ALA A 314 -7.64 10.70 -14.98
CA ALA A 314 -8.52 9.83 -15.76
C ALA A 314 -9.18 10.58 -16.95
N ALA A 315 -9.56 11.84 -16.76
CA ALA A 315 -10.14 12.68 -17.82
C ALA A 315 -9.09 13.06 -18.88
N LEU A 316 -7.90 13.49 -18.44
CA LEU A 316 -6.80 13.87 -19.34
C LEU A 316 -6.24 12.66 -20.09
N GLY A 317 -6.27 11.46 -19.54
CA GLY A 317 -5.81 10.22 -20.19
C GLY A 317 -6.53 9.90 -21.51
N LYS A 318 -7.68 10.53 -21.77
CA LYS A 318 -8.38 10.46 -23.08
C LYS A 318 -7.74 11.33 -24.15
N LYS A 319 -6.94 12.34 -23.79
CA LYS A 319 -6.37 13.35 -24.70
C LYS A 319 -4.86 13.39 -24.69
N VAL A 320 -4.25 13.01 -23.57
CA VAL A 320 -2.81 13.06 -23.32
C VAL A 320 -2.27 11.66 -23.17
N SER A 321 -1.09 11.37 -23.68
CA SER A 321 -0.51 10.04 -23.57
C SER A 321 -0.18 9.69 -22.11
N ASN A 322 -0.35 8.42 -21.75
CA ASN A 322 -0.03 7.91 -20.40
C ASN A 322 1.43 8.22 -20.00
N ARG A 323 2.35 8.16 -20.97
CA ARG A 323 3.76 8.53 -20.77
C ARG A 323 3.92 9.93 -20.18
N VAL A 324 3.22 10.92 -20.75
CA VAL A 324 3.29 12.32 -20.29
C VAL A 324 2.62 12.49 -18.93
N LEU A 325 1.45 11.89 -18.71
CA LEU A 325 0.72 12.01 -17.45
C LEU A 325 1.46 11.37 -16.28
N ILE A 326 2.03 10.19 -16.49
CA ILE A 326 2.83 9.51 -15.47
C ILE A 326 4.06 10.35 -15.12
N SER A 327 4.80 10.81 -16.13
CA SER A 327 6.02 11.59 -15.89
C SER A 327 5.72 12.95 -15.24
N ALA A 328 4.67 13.64 -15.69
CA ALA A 328 4.26 14.91 -15.09
C ALA A 328 3.82 14.73 -13.63
N GLY A 329 3.02 13.69 -13.34
CA GLY A 329 2.60 13.39 -11.97
C GLY A 329 3.78 13.08 -11.05
N LEU A 330 4.74 12.28 -11.51
CA LEU A 330 5.95 11.97 -10.75
C LEU A 330 6.86 13.20 -10.55
N LEU A 331 6.95 14.10 -11.51
CA LEU A 331 7.67 15.37 -11.34
C LEU A 331 6.96 16.31 -10.36
N ILE A 332 5.63 16.35 -10.35
CA ILE A 332 4.85 17.11 -9.35
C ILE A 332 5.12 16.53 -7.96
N MET A 333 5.15 15.19 -7.80
CA MET A 333 5.54 14.55 -6.55
C MET A 333 6.97 14.96 -6.13
N ALA A 334 7.91 14.96 -7.06
CA ALA A 334 9.29 15.37 -6.77
C ALA A 334 9.35 16.81 -6.26
N VAL A 335 8.60 17.74 -6.86
CA VAL A 335 8.48 19.13 -6.37
C VAL A 335 7.89 19.16 -4.96
N GLY A 336 6.86 18.35 -4.68
CA GLY A 336 6.30 18.21 -3.33
C GLY A 336 7.35 17.79 -2.31
N PHE A 337 8.17 16.79 -2.62
CA PHE A 337 9.31 16.36 -1.79
C PHE A 337 10.36 17.47 -1.62
N VAL A 338 10.68 18.22 -2.67
CA VAL A 338 11.63 19.36 -2.58
C VAL A 338 11.09 20.45 -1.65
N VAL A 339 9.79 20.74 -1.73
CA VAL A 339 9.15 21.68 -0.78
C VAL A 339 9.32 21.20 0.65
N MET A 340 9.07 19.92 0.92
CA MET A 340 9.27 19.34 2.26
C MET A 340 10.72 19.35 2.69
N ALA A 341 11.68 19.16 1.77
CA ALA A 341 13.10 19.17 2.06
C ALA A 341 13.68 20.55 2.38
N LEU A 342 13.03 21.62 1.94
CA LEU A 342 13.53 23.00 2.06
C LEU A 342 12.79 23.84 3.10
N THR A 343 11.70 23.32 3.67
CA THR A 343 10.81 24.13 4.51
C THR A 343 10.53 23.44 5.85
N THR A 344 10.20 24.26 6.84
CA THR A 344 9.79 23.83 8.18
C THR A 344 8.39 24.38 8.49
N GLY A 345 7.69 23.71 9.41
CA GLY A 345 6.35 24.10 9.82
C GLY A 345 5.24 23.57 8.91
N TYR A 346 3.99 23.65 9.40
CA TYR A 346 2.86 22.97 8.75
C TYR A 346 2.46 23.56 7.41
N LEU A 347 2.44 24.86 7.25
CA LEU A 347 1.86 25.51 6.05
C LEU A 347 2.63 25.17 4.76
N PRO A 348 3.98 25.24 4.73
CA PRO A 348 4.75 24.76 3.59
C PRO A 348 4.69 23.24 3.43
N LEU A 349 4.70 22.47 4.55
CA LEU A 349 4.53 21.04 4.54
C LEU A 349 3.22 20.63 3.86
N MET A 350 2.10 21.28 4.20
CA MET A 350 0.81 21.08 3.57
C MET A 350 0.88 21.31 2.04
N GLY A 351 1.58 22.38 1.61
CA GLY A 351 1.80 22.63 0.18
C GLY A 351 2.54 21.48 -0.51
N GLY A 352 3.59 20.96 0.12
CA GLY A 352 4.32 19.77 -0.35
C GLY A 352 3.42 18.54 -0.43
N LEU A 353 2.62 18.28 0.60
CA LEU A 353 1.67 17.17 0.66
C LEU A 353 0.57 17.25 -0.42
N VAL A 354 0.02 18.44 -0.66
CA VAL A 354 -0.94 18.68 -1.76
C VAL A 354 -0.31 18.37 -3.11
N LEU A 355 0.92 18.82 -3.36
CA LEU A 355 1.64 18.50 -4.58
C LEU A 355 1.89 17.00 -4.74
N MET A 356 2.25 16.32 -3.65
CA MET A 356 2.45 14.87 -3.69
C MET A 356 1.15 14.13 -4.00
N GLY A 357 0.04 14.50 -3.33
CA GLY A 357 -1.28 13.94 -3.61
C GLY A 357 -1.72 14.21 -5.05
N ALA A 358 -1.54 15.43 -5.54
CA ALA A 358 -1.86 15.80 -6.91
C ALA A 358 -1.05 15.01 -7.94
N GLY A 359 0.25 14.85 -7.69
CA GLY A 359 1.15 14.08 -8.56
C GLY A 359 0.77 12.60 -8.62
N ALA A 360 0.54 11.97 -7.47
CA ALA A 360 0.10 10.58 -7.38
C ALA A 360 -1.27 10.37 -8.05
N GLY A 361 -2.24 11.26 -7.79
CA GLY A 361 -3.56 11.23 -8.42
C GLY A 361 -3.49 11.36 -9.93
N LEU A 362 -2.64 12.25 -10.46
CA LEU A 362 -2.48 12.43 -11.91
C LEU A 362 -1.83 11.22 -12.59
N ALA A 363 -0.79 10.62 -11.96
CA ALA A 363 -0.05 9.50 -12.51
C ALA A 363 -0.80 8.17 -12.42
N GLY A 364 -1.52 7.93 -11.32
CA GLY A 364 -2.11 6.63 -10.96
C GLY A 364 -2.99 6.01 -12.04
N PRO A 365 -4.05 6.69 -12.52
CA PRO A 365 -4.94 6.16 -13.55
C PRO A 365 -4.21 5.80 -14.84
N SER A 366 -3.23 6.62 -15.24
CA SER A 366 -2.46 6.42 -16.46
C SER A 366 -1.46 5.27 -16.33
N ALA A 367 -0.86 5.09 -15.16
CA ALA A 367 0.03 3.97 -14.87
C ALA A 367 -0.75 2.64 -14.86
N TYR A 368 -1.90 2.61 -14.19
CA TYR A 368 -2.80 1.45 -14.18
C TYR A 368 -3.28 1.11 -15.59
N ALA A 369 -3.74 2.11 -16.36
CA ALA A 369 -4.19 1.90 -17.74
C ALA A 369 -3.08 1.36 -18.66
N SER A 370 -1.83 1.84 -18.47
CA SER A 370 -0.67 1.35 -19.24
C SER A 370 -0.30 -0.08 -18.89
N LEU A 371 -0.40 -0.45 -17.61
CA LEU A 371 -0.15 -1.80 -17.15
C LEU A 371 -1.21 -2.76 -17.68
N MET A 372 -2.50 -2.43 -17.47
CA MET A 372 -3.62 -3.27 -17.90
C MET A 372 -3.74 -3.37 -19.41
N GLY A 373 -3.46 -2.29 -20.15
CA GLY A 373 -3.47 -2.28 -21.61
C GLY A 373 -2.36 -3.12 -22.25
N ALA A 374 -1.35 -3.50 -21.49
CA ALA A 374 -0.27 -4.38 -21.95
C ALA A 374 -0.55 -5.88 -21.72
N ILE A 375 -1.67 -6.22 -21.09
CA ILE A 375 -2.07 -7.58 -20.70
C ILE A 375 -3.28 -8.00 -21.53
N PRO A 376 -3.31 -9.23 -22.09
CA PRO A 376 -4.48 -9.77 -22.74
C PRO A 376 -5.71 -9.79 -21.81
N LEU A 377 -6.90 -9.49 -22.32
CA LEU A 377 -8.14 -9.41 -21.54
C LEU A 377 -8.45 -10.70 -20.75
N GLU A 378 -8.08 -11.86 -21.29
CA GLU A 378 -8.19 -13.16 -20.63
C GLU A 378 -7.32 -13.30 -19.37
N HIS A 379 -6.31 -12.43 -19.20
CA HIS A 379 -5.41 -12.37 -18.05
C HIS A 379 -5.58 -11.13 -17.19
N ALA A 380 -6.67 -10.38 -17.34
CA ALA A 380 -6.90 -9.13 -16.62
C ALA A 380 -6.85 -9.28 -15.09
N GLY A 381 -7.33 -10.40 -14.54
CA GLY A 381 -7.23 -10.70 -13.10
C GLY A 381 -5.78 -10.83 -12.62
N VAL A 382 -4.91 -11.44 -13.43
CA VAL A 382 -3.46 -11.52 -13.15
C VAL A 382 -2.85 -10.13 -13.18
N GLY A 383 -3.26 -9.29 -14.12
CA GLY A 383 -2.79 -7.91 -14.23
C GLY A 383 -3.11 -7.07 -13.00
N SER A 384 -4.33 -7.19 -12.49
CA SER A 384 -4.73 -6.50 -11.27
C SER A 384 -3.91 -6.97 -10.06
N ALA A 385 -3.78 -8.28 -9.88
CA ALA A 385 -2.99 -8.85 -8.79
C ALA A 385 -1.50 -8.46 -8.88
N LEU A 386 -0.94 -8.39 -10.09
CA LEU A 386 0.42 -7.92 -10.33
C LEU A 386 0.57 -6.43 -9.98
N ASN A 387 -0.40 -5.59 -10.36
CA ASN A 387 -0.42 -4.18 -9.98
C ASN A 387 -0.35 -4.02 -8.45
N ASP A 388 -1.19 -4.75 -7.73
CA ASP A 388 -1.25 -4.68 -6.28
C ASP A 388 0.04 -5.23 -5.64
N THR A 389 0.58 -6.33 -6.17
CA THR A 389 1.87 -6.89 -5.71
C THR A 389 3.01 -5.88 -5.89
N VAL A 390 3.10 -5.22 -7.06
CA VAL A 390 4.13 -4.21 -7.34
C VAL A 390 4.00 -3.01 -6.40
N GLN A 391 2.77 -2.57 -6.10
CA GLN A 391 2.52 -1.50 -5.14
C GLN A 391 3.00 -1.89 -3.74
N GLN A 392 2.67 -3.09 -3.28
CA GLN A 392 3.06 -3.56 -1.94
C GLN A 392 4.58 -3.73 -1.81
N VAL A 393 5.24 -4.27 -2.85
CA VAL A 393 6.70 -4.34 -2.87
C VAL A 393 7.34 -2.95 -2.81
N GLY A 394 6.78 -1.98 -3.56
CA GLY A 394 7.23 -0.58 -3.51
C GLY A 394 7.07 0.03 -2.11
N LEU A 395 5.95 -0.26 -1.45
CA LEU A 395 5.66 0.20 -0.08
C LEU A 395 6.64 -0.40 0.94
N ALA A 396 6.84 -1.72 0.93
CA ALA A 396 7.77 -2.40 1.83
C ALA A 396 9.21 -1.89 1.64
N MET A 397 9.67 -1.80 0.40
CA MET A 397 10.99 -1.24 0.09
C MET A 397 11.13 0.21 0.57
N SER A 398 10.06 1.00 0.51
CA SER A 398 10.04 2.38 1.02
C SER A 398 10.25 2.43 2.53
N ILE A 399 9.44 1.66 3.27
CA ILE A 399 9.50 1.61 4.73
C ILE A 399 10.89 1.17 5.18
N ALA A 400 11.42 0.10 4.59
CA ALA A 400 12.74 -0.41 4.91
C ALA A 400 13.86 0.61 4.59
N VAL A 401 13.94 1.10 3.36
CA VAL A 401 15.04 1.96 2.91
C VAL A 401 14.95 3.34 3.55
N LEU A 402 13.80 4.02 3.43
CA LEU A 402 13.67 5.39 3.91
C LEU A 402 13.50 5.45 5.42
N GLY A 403 12.90 4.43 6.05
CA GLY A 403 12.90 4.30 7.50
C GLY A 403 14.32 4.13 8.05
N SER A 404 15.15 3.29 7.42
CA SER A 404 16.56 3.13 7.83
C SER A 404 17.41 4.39 7.57
N VAL A 405 17.15 5.11 6.47
CA VAL A 405 17.80 6.41 6.20
C VAL A 405 17.39 7.42 7.26
N LEU A 406 16.11 7.55 7.57
CA LEU A 406 15.59 8.44 8.59
C LEU A 406 16.27 8.18 9.95
N ALA A 407 16.22 6.92 10.41
CA ALA A 407 16.82 6.52 11.67
C ALA A 407 18.35 6.76 11.68
N GLY A 408 19.05 6.48 10.56
CA GLY A 408 20.50 6.70 10.44
C GLY A 408 20.90 8.15 10.51
N VAL A 409 20.18 9.03 9.82
CA VAL A 409 20.44 10.47 9.84
C VAL A 409 20.09 11.04 11.22
N TYR A 410 18.95 10.63 11.81
CA TYR A 410 18.58 11.03 13.16
C TYR A 410 19.67 10.69 14.17
N THR A 411 20.11 9.42 14.23
CA THR A 411 21.18 8.97 15.13
C THR A 411 22.48 9.75 14.93
N ALA A 412 22.84 10.07 13.68
CA ALA A 412 24.05 10.82 13.35
C ALA A 412 23.99 12.30 13.78
N GLN A 413 22.80 12.88 13.89
CA GLN A 413 22.58 14.26 14.31
C GLN A 413 22.45 14.42 15.85
N MET A 414 22.17 13.31 16.56
CA MET A 414 22.08 13.34 18.01
C MET A 414 23.47 13.44 18.68
N PRO A 415 23.56 14.13 19.81
CA PRO A 415 24.83 14.24 20.58
C PRO A 415 25.38 12.86 20.95
N LEU A 416 26.71 12.72 20.90
CA LEU A 416 27.38 11.45 21.21
C LEU A 416 27.27 11.05 22.68
N ASP A 417 27.08 12.01 23.57
CA ASP A 417 26.90 11.85 25.01
C ASP A 417 25.45 11.60 25.42
N ALA A 418 24.49 11.70 24.47
CA ALA A 418 23.12 11.36 24.75
C ALA A 418 22.94 9.84 24.98
N PRO A 419 21.98 9.44 25.86
CA PRO A 419 21.65 8.02 26.06
C PRO A 419 21.40 7.27 24.73
N ALA A 420 21.88 6.04 24.61
CA ALA A 420 21.77 5.27 23.37
C ALA A 420 20.32 5.18 22.88
N ALA A 421 19.39 4.91 23.78
CA ALA A 421 17.96 4.84 23.45
C ALA A 421 17.40 6.17 22.92
N ALA A 422 17.85 7.32 23.45
CA ALA A 422 17.45 8.64 22.97
C ALA A 422 18.06 8.97 21.59
N ARG A 423 19.23 8.41 21.28
CA ARG A 423 19.87 8.54 19.96
C ARG A 423 19.20 7.70 18.88
N GLU A 424 18.39 6.74 19.26
CA GLU A 424 17.67 5.85 18.33
C GLU A 424 16.19 6.22 18.18
N SER A 425 15.58 6.88 19.19
CA SER A 425 14.15 7.19 19.21
C SER A 425 13.87 8.61 19.66
N ILE A 426 13.12 9.37 18.86
CA ILE A 426 12.69 10.73 19.18
C ILE A 426 11.77 10.74 20.41
N GLY A 427 10.83 9.79 20.56
CA GLY A 427 9.94 9.71 21.72
C GLY A 427 10.71 9.47 23.03
N VAL A 428 11.77 8.63 23.00
CA VAL A 428 12.64 8.45 24.18
C VAL A 428 13.46 9.71 24.48
N ALA A 429 13.92 10.41 23.44
CA ALA A 429 14.67 11.66 23.62
C ALA A 429 13.82 12.75 24.30
N GLU A 430 12.53 12.84 23.98
CA GLU A 430 11.60 13.74 24.67
C GLU A 430 11.45 13.39 26.16
N GLN A 431 11.28 12.12 26.49
CA GLN A 431 11.12 11.65 27.89
C GLN A 431 12.35 11.94 28.77
N VAL A 432 13.55 11.98 28.18
CA VAL A 432 14.78 12.30 28.92
C VAL A 432 15.16 13.78 28.84
N GLY A 433 14.28 14.65 28.33
CA GLY A 433 14.49 16.10 28.30
C GLY A 433 15.40 16.61 27.18
N LEU A 434 15.59 15.79 26.11
CA LEU A 434 16.36 16.15 24.92
C LEU A 434 15.49 16.58 23.73
N GLY A 435 14.21 16.92 23.96
CA GLY A 435 13.22 17.18 22.91
C GLY A 435 13.69 18.18 21.85
N GLU A 436 14.15 19.39 22.24
CA GLU A 436 14.60 20.41 21.26
C GLU A 436 15.77 19.94 20.36
N VAL A 437 16.64 19.09 20.90
CA VAL A 437 17.77 18.55 20.12
C VAL A 437 17.26 17.46 19.18
N ALA A 438 16.37 16.61 19.68
CA ALA A 438 15.75 15.53 18.93
C ALA A 438 14.89 16.08 17.79
N ASP A 439 14.11 17.14 18.00
CA ASP A 439 13.29 17.80 16.96
C ASP A 439 14.15 18.34 15.81
N ARG A 440 15.27 18.97 16.15
CA ARG A 440 16.25 19.43 15.14
C ARG A 440 16.85 18.27 14.37
N ALA A 441 17.29 17.22 15.07
CA ALA A 441 17.86 16.03 14.47
C ALA A 441 16.84 15.33 13.55
N PHE A 442 15.60 15.21 14.00
CA PHE A 442 14.53 14.59 13.23
C PHE A 442 14.13 15.43 12.03
N THR A 443 14.06 16.75 12.16
CA THR A 443 13.82 17.67 11.03
C THR A 443 14.88 17.50 9.94
N VAL A 444 16.16 17.43 10.31
CA VAL A 444 17.25 17.15 9.36
C VAL A 444 17.05 15.80 8.67
N ALA A 445 16.67 14.78 9.44
CA ALA A 445 16.40 13.44 8.90
C ALA A 445 15.22 13.43 7.91
N VAL A 446 14.12 14.14 8.20
CA VAL A 446 12.98 14.32 7.30
C VAL A 446 13.38 15.08 6.03
N HIS A 447 14.16 16.15 6.15
CA HIS A 447 14.67 16.87 4.99
C HIS A 447 15.52 15.98 4.09
N PHE A 448 16.43 15.19 4.68
CA PHE A 448 17.28 14.28 3.93
C PHE A 448 16.45 13.16 3.26
N GLY A 449 15.52 12.54 3.99
CA GLY A 449 14.58 11.54 3.44
C GLY A 449 13.74 12.12 2.29
N SER A 450 13.33 13.39 2.39
CA SER A 450 12.60 14.08 1.35
C SER A 450 13.46 14.31 0.09
N TRP A 451 14.74 14.62 0.22
CA TRP A 451 15.68 14.68 -0.92
C TRP A 451 15.81 13.31 -1.62
N VAL A 452 15.91 12.24 -0.83
CA VAL A 452 15.93 10.87 -1.39
C VAL A 452 14.63 10.57 -2.14
N GLY A 453 13.47 10.90 -1.55
CA GLY A 453 12.16 10.75 -2.20
C GLY A 453 12.03 11.55 -3.49
N ALA A 454 12.54 12.79 -3.52
CA ALA A 454 12.60 13.62 -4.73
C ALA A 454 13.44 12.95 -5.82
N GLY A 455 14.62 12.43 -5.47
CA GLY A 455 15.52 11.72 -6.38
C GLY A 455 14.85 10.50 -7.01
N PHE A 456 14.20 9.67 -6.21
CA PHE A 456 13.44 8.50 -6.71
C PHE A 456 12.28 8.91 -7.62
N SER A 457 11.55 9.98 -7.28
CA SER A 457 10.43 10.48 -8.10
C SER A 457 10.91 11.01 -9.44
N VAL A 458 12.04 11.73 -9.48
CA VAL A 458 12.67 12.19 -10.75
C VAL A 458 13.16 11.01 -11.56
N ALA A 459 13.85 10.04 -10.93
CA ALA A 459 14.32 8.84 -11.63
C ALA A 459 13.14 8.05 -12.23
N ALA A 460 12.03 7.93 -11.51
CA ALA A 460 10.80 7.32 -11.99
C ALA A 460 10.21 8.08 -13.20
N ALA A 461 10.18 9.40 -13.13
CA ALA A 461 9.69 10.24 -14.23
C ALA A 461 10.54 10.08 -15.50
N LEU A 462 11.86 10.10 -15.36
CA LEU A 462 12.79 9.89 -16.48
C LEU A 462 12.64 8.49 -17.07
N LEU A 463 12.54 7.47 -16.21
CA LEU A 463 12.32 6.09 -16.64
C LEU A 463 11.01 5.95 -17.40
N ALA A 464 9.92 6.55 -16.92
CA ALA A 464 8.63 6.58 -17.61
C ALA A 464 8.75 7.25 -19.00
N LEU A 465 9.49 8.36 -19.10
CA LEU A 465 9.75 9.06 -20.37
C LEU A 465 10.54 8.21 -21.37
N VAL A 466 11.48 7.39 -20.91
CA VAL A 466 12.33 6.59 -21.80
C VAL A 466 11.68 5.26 -22.18
N VAL A 467 11.03 4.59 -21.23
CA VAL A 467 10.54 3.22 -21.39
C VAL A 467 9.15 3.16 -21.99
N LEU A 468 8.23 4.03 -21.55
CA LEU A 468 6.85 4.02 -22.04
C LEU A 468 6.77 4.52 -23.47
N ARG A 469 6.12 3.77 -24.33
CA ARG A 469 5.78 4.21 -25.68
C ARG A 469 4.50 5.03 -25.63
N PRO A 470 4.40 6.12 -26.42
CA PRO A 470 3.13 6.81 -26.57
C PRO A 470 2.11 5.81 -27.15
N ALA A 471 1.06 5.52 -26.40
CA ALA A 471 -0.07 4.81 -26.97
C ALA A 471 -0.70 5.74 -28.01
N VAL A 472 -0.81 5.26 -29.24
CA VAL A 472 -1.62 5.94 -30.25
C VAL A 472 -3.05 5.84 -29.76
N PRO A 473 -3.81 6.95 -29.63
CA PRO A 473 -5.22 6.88 -29.32
C PRO A 473 -5.89 6.00 -30.39
N VAL A 474 -6.52 4.91 -29.98
CA VAL A 474 -7.35 4.12 -30.89
C VAL A 474 -8.47 5.08 -31.32
N ALA A 475 -8.45 5.48 -32.58
CA ALA A 475 -9.53 6.26 -33.16
C ALA A 475 -10.83 5.50 -32.89
N ALA A 476 -11.82 6.20 -32.34
CA ALA A 476 -13.14 5.61 -32.18
C ALA A 476 -13.58 5.07 -33.55
N PRO A 477 -14.14 3.84 -33.63
CA PRO A 477 -14.66 3.34 -34.89
C PRO A 477 -15.63 4.37 -35.44
N GLU A 478 -15.42 4.80 -36.70
CA GLU A 478 -16.36 5.67 -37.40
C GLU A 478 -17.76 5.04 -37.29
N PRO A 479 -18.79 5.82 -36.94
CA PRO A 479 -20.13 5.31 -36.96
C PRO A 479 -20.43 4.80 -38.39
N ALA A 480 -20.81 3.53 -38.49
CA ALA A 480 -21.19 2.95 -39.74
C ALA A 480 -22.22 3.86 -40.40
N LYS A 481 -21.88 4.37 -41.59
CA LYS A 481 -22.83 5.13 -42.42
C LYS A 481 -23.94 4.15 -42.77
N VAL A 482 -25.12 4.38 -42.18
CA VAL A 482 -26.40 3.74 -42.57
C VAL A 482 -26.89 4.37 -43.88
#